data_b2a283b3868dc059fdea59caec9695bb
#
_entry.id   b2a283b3868dc059fdea59caec9695bb
#
_cell.length_a   1.000
_cell.length_b   1.000
_cell.length_c   1.000
_cell.angle_alpha   90.00
_cell.angle_beta   90.00
_cell.angle_gamma   90.00
#
_symmetry.space_group_name_H-M   'P 1'
#
loop_
_entity.id
_entity.type
_entity.pdbx_description
1 polymer ?
#
loop_
_entity_poly.entity_id
_entity_poly.type
_entity_poly.pdbx_seq_one_letter_code
_entity_poly.pdbx_strand_id
1 'polypeptide(L)'
;MVVGYLICIPLGLVDFSAVKDASFVSIPKIFEYGVTFDLKALIAFLPAYFVTTIETVGCLKAIGEVSNVDMNDKRVGSGVLADGVGSIFGGVVGAFPNTSFSQNVGLIPLTKVASKHVAVMAGILLVVLGLFPKFAALINGIPQPVLGGVGIVTVSYTHLRAHETRHD
;
A
#
# COMPACT_ATOMS: atom_id res chain seq x y z
N MET A 1 -7.16 -15.29 -1.34
CA MET A 1 -5.69 -15.37 -1.56
C MET A 1 -5.11 -16.71 -1.13
N VAL A 2 -5.18 -17.10 0.17
CA VAL A 2 -4.53 -18.34 0.69
C VAL A 2 -4.96 -19.58 -0.08
N VAL A 3 -6.27 -19.80 -0.26
CA VAL A 3 -6.81 -20.95 -1.01
C VAL A 3 -6.32 -20.99 -2.45
N GLY A 4 -6.35 -19.84 -3.15
CA GLY A 4 -5.85 -19.75 -4.52
C GLY A 4 -4.35 -20.07 -4.62
N TYR A 5 -3.57 -19.59 -3.65
CA TYR A 5 -2.14 -19.89 -3.58
C TYR A 5 -1.89 -21.39 -3.36
N LEU A 6 -2.63 -22.02 -2.44
CA LEU A 6 -2.51 -23.46 -2.16
C LEU A 6 -2.88 -24.32 -3.39
N ILE A 7 -3.86 -23.90 -4.18
CA ILE A 7 -4.24 -24.59 -5.42
C ILE A 7 -3.13 -24.46 -6.49
N CYS A 8 -2.43 -23.32 -6.55
CA CYS A 8 -1.38 -23.08 -7.52
C CYS A 8 -0.10 -23.90 -7.24
N ILE A 9 0.13 -24.36 -6.01
CA ILE A 9 1.30 -25.18 -5.68
C ILE A 9 1.32 -26.51 -6.46
N PRO A 10 0.28 -27.36 -6.42
CA PRO A 10 0.27 -28.63 -7.16
C PRO A 10 0.19 -28.44 -8.67
N LEU A 11 -0.26 -27.27 -9.15
CA LEU A 11 -0.30 -26.91 -10.58
C LEU A 11 1.07 -26.45 -11.10
N GLY A 12 2.09 -26.37 -10.26
CA GLY A 12 3.43 -25.92 -10.67
C GLY A 12 3.51 -24.45 -11.08
N LEU A 13 2.52 -23.64 -10.71
CA LEU A 13 2.46 -22.21 -11.04
C LEU A 13 3.21 -21.33 -10.05
N VAL A 14 3.70 -21.91 -8.95
CA VAL A 14 4.45 -21.19 -7.90
C VAL A 14 5.93 -21.46 -8.09
N ASP A 15 6.71 -20.42 -8.34
CA ASP A 15 8.17 -20.51 -8.42
C ASP A 15 8.79 -20.17 -7.05
N PHE A 16 9.40 -21.19 -6.43
CA PHE A 16 10.11 -21.05 -5.16
C PHE A 16 11.61 -20.77 -5.33
N SER A 17 12.12 -20.63 -6.56
CA SER A 17 13.55 -20.38 -6.81
C SER A 17 13.97 -19.06 -6.15
N ALA A 18 13.21 -17.99 -6.34
CA ALA A 18 13.44 -16.69 -5.72
C ALA A 18 13.50 -16.74 -4.20
N VAL A 19 12.72 -17.64 -3.57
CA VAL A 19 12.73 -17.82 -2.10
C VAL A 19 13.98 -18.54 -1.63
N LYS A 20 14.49 -19.48 -2.41
CA LYS A 20 15.74 -20.23 -2.09
C LYS A 20 16.95 -19.31 -2.19
N ASP A 21 17.00 -18.45 -3.21
CA ASP A 21 18.14 -17.58 -3.49
C ASP A 21 18.12 -16.30 -2.63
N ALA A 22 16.97 -15.94 -2.07
CA ALA A 22 16.85 -14.77 -1.21
C ALA A 22 17.61 -14.95 0.11
N SER A 23 18.35 -13.92 0.52
CA SER A 23 19.01 -13.86 1.83
C SER A 23 17.98 -13.82 2.96
N PHE A 24 18.35 -14.30 4.16
CA PHE A 24 17.47 -14.23 5.33
C PHE A 24 17.25 -12.81 5.80
N VAL A 25 18.31 -12.01 5.82
CA VAL A 25 18.27 -10.60 6.26
C VAL A 25 18.99 -9.77 5.21
N SER A 26 18.41 -8.64 4.86
CA SER A 26 19.04 -7.64 4.00
C SER A 26 18.75 -6.25 4.53
N ILE A 27 19.75 -5.39 4.51
CA ILE A 27 19.59 -3.97 4.82
C ILE A 27 19.42 -3.24 3.49
N PRO A 28 18.40 -2.37 3.37
CA PRO A 28 18.20 -1.57 2.15
C PRO A 28 19.45 -0.73 1.86
N LYS A 29 19.89 -0.76 0.61
CA LYS A 29 21.00 0.07 0.16
C LYS A 29 20.49 1.46 -0.18
N ILE A 30 21.09 2.46 0.41
CA ILE A 30 20.74 3.86 0.13
C ILE A 30 21.22 4.20 -1.28
N PHE A 31 20.33 4.77 -2.10
CA PHE A 31 20.58 5.16 -3.49
C PHE A 31 21.11 4.02 -4.38
N GLU A 32 20.61 2.79 -4.23
CA GLU A 32 21.07 1.63 -5.01
C GLU A 32 20.97 1.85 -6.53
N TYR A 33 19.98 2.60 -6.99
CA TYR A 33 19.76 2.93 -8.41
C TYR A 33 20.42 4.25 -8.85
N GLY A 34 21.15 4.90 -7.95
CA GLY A 34 21.70 6.24 -8.17
C GLY A 34 20.62 7.33 -8.14
N VAL A 35 21.07 8.58 -8.32
CA VAL A 35 20.16 9.73 -8.42
C VAL A 35 20.39 10.36 -9.79
N THR A 36 19.36 10.30 -10.63
CA THR A 36 19.34 10.97 -11.93
C THR A 36 18.19 11.96 -11.96
N PHE A 37 18.43 13.12 -12.54
CA PHE A 37 17.40 14.13 -12.74
C PHE A 37 17.00 14.15 -14.21
N ASP A 38 15.78 13.70 -14.49
CA ASP A 38 15.19 13.75 -15.82
C ASP A 38 13.90 14.57 -15.79
N LEU A 39 13.91 15.69 -16.50
CA LEU A 39 12.77 16.61 -16.59
C LEU A 39 11.54 15.94 -17.25
N LYS A 40 11.75 15.03 -18.20
CA LYS A 40 10.64 14.32 -18.86
C LYS A 40 9.95 13.38 -17.89
N ALA A 41 10.73 12.64 -17.08
CA ALA A 41 10.20 11.81 -16.03
C ALA A 41 9.43 12.64 -14.99
N LEU A 42 9.99 13.78 -14.55
CA LEU A 42 9.32 14.67 -13.61
C LEU A 42 7.94 15.11 -14.13
N ILE A 43 7.87 15.59 -15.37
CA ILE A 43 6.60 16.04 -15.99
C ILE A 43 5.60 14.87 -16.09
N ALA A 44 6.06 13.67 -16.42
CA ALA A 44 5.21 12.48 -16.51
C ALA A 44 4.64 12.05 -15.14
N PHE A 45 5.40 12.22 -14.05
CA PHE A 45 4.97 11.85 -12.70
C PHE A 45 4.09 12.90 -12.02
N LEU A 46 4.16 14.18 -12.41
CA LEU A 46 3.36 15.25 -11.80
C LEU A 46 1.86 14.97 -11.75
N PRO A 47 1.19 14.54 -12.84
CA PRO A 47 -0.24 14.21 -12.81
C PRO A 47 -0.55 13.05 -11.84
N ALA A 48 0.29 12.03 -11.80
CA ALA A 48 0.12 10.89 -10.90
C ALA A 48 0.19 11.34 -9.43
N TYR A 49 1.17 12.17 -9.09
CA TYR A 49 1.29 12.75 -7.74
C TYR A 49 0.10 13.63 -7.36
N PHE A 50 -0.44 14.37 -8.31
CA PHE A 50 -1.63 15.18 -8.05
C PHE A 50 -2.84 14.29 -7.73
N VAL A 51 -3.03 13.21 -8.48
CA VAL A 51 -4.12 12.26 -8.23
C VAL A 51 -3.96 11.57 -6.87
N THR A 52 -2.77 11.07 -6.53
CA THR A 52 -2.52 10.44 -5.22
C THR A 52 -2.70 11.41 -4.07
N THR A 53 -2.36 12.68 -4.24
CA THR A 53 -2.61 13.71 -3.21
C THR A 53 -4.10 13.89 -2.96
N ILE A 54 -4.93 13.94 -4.02
CA ILE A 54 -6.39 14.02 -3.89
C ILE A 54 -6.94 12.77 -3.19
N GLU A 55 -6.43 11.59 -3.54
CA GLU A 55 -6.81 10.33 -2.90
C GLU A 55 -6.47 10.34 -1.40
N THR A 56 -5.27 10.79 -1.03
CA THR A 56 -4.85 10.92 0.38
C THR A 56 -5.78 11.87 1.14
N VAL A 57 -6.15 13.01 0.57
CA VAL A 57 -7.11 13.94 1.18
C VAL A 57 -8.47 13.27 1.40
N GLY A 58 -8.97 12.53 0.40
CA GLY A 58 -10.21 11.78 0.49
C GLY A 58 -10.17 10.70 1.60
N CYS A 59 -9.08 9.93 1.66
CA CYS A 59 -8.88 8.91 2.70
C CYS A 59 -8.83 9.50 4.10
N LEU A 60 -8.12 10.62 4.29
CA LEU A 60 -8.02 11.29 5.58
C LEU A 60 -9.39 11.80 6.06
N LYS A 61 -10.18 12.40 5.19
CA LYS A 61 -11.55 12.83 5.50
C LYS A 61 -12.44 11.64 5.86
N ALA A 62 -12.38 10.56 5.09
CA ALA A 62 -13.13 9.34 5.36
C ALA A 62 -12.74 8.68 6.70
N ILE A 63 -11.44 8.66 7.04
CA ILE A 63 -10.98 8.20 8.37
C ILE A 63 -11.56 9.10 9.47
N GLY A 64 -11.56 10.42 9.28
CA GLY A 64 -12.16 11.36 10.23
C GLY A 64 -13.62 11.05 10.50
N GLU A 65 -14.39 10.83 9.43
CA GLU A 65 -15.82 10.53 9.50
C GLU A 65 -16.09 9.22 10.26
N VAL A 66 -15.45 8.12 9.87
CA VAL A 66 -15.66 6.81 10.54
C VAL A 66 -15.11 6.74 11.95
N SER A 67 -14.19 7.65 12.31
CA SER A 67 -13.58 7.74 13.64
C SER A 67 -14.21 8.83 14.53
N ASN A 68 -15.19 9.58 14.02
CA ASN A 68 -15.80 10.76 14.68
C ASN A 68 -14.75 11.81 15.10
N VAL A 69 -13.77 12.05 14.23
CA VAL A 69 -12.70 13.04 14.47
C VAL A 69 -12.82 14.15 13.43
N ASP A 70 -12.88 15.39 13.89
CA ASP A 70 -12.88 16.54 13.00
C ASP A 70 -11.56 16.67 12.25
N MET A 71 -11.62 16.58 10.92
CA MET A 71 -10.48 16.67 10.01
C MET A 71 -10.41 18.08 9.41
N ASN A 72 -9.94 19.02 10.22
CA ASN A 72 -9.67 20.38 9.76
C ASN A 72 -8.50 20.43 8.76
N ASP A 73 -8.37 21.52 8.02
CA ASP A 73 -7.36 21.69 6.96
C ASP A 73 -5.93 21.48 7.48
N LYS A 74 -5.64 21.85 8.72
CA LYS A 74 -4.33 21.65 9.33
C LYS A 74 -3.99 20.16 9.51
N ARG A 75 -4.96 19.34 9.94
CA ARG A 75 -4.77 17.89 10.09
C ARG A 75 -4.62 17.20 8.75
N VAL A 76 -5.45 17.57 7.79
CA VAL A 76 -5.37 17.06 6.41
C VAL A 76 -4.02 17.43 5.79
N GLY A 77 -3.60 18.69 5.91
CA GLY A 77 -2.31 19.14 5.41
C GLY A 77 -1.13 18.41 6.06
N SER A 78 -1.21 18.15 7.37
CA SER A 78 -0.17 17.36 8.07
C SER A 78 -0.12 15.91 7.59
N GLY A 79 -1.26 15.31 7.27
CA GLY A 79 -1.32 13.95 6.72
C GLY A 79 -0.71 13.87 5.32
N VAL A 80 -1.04 14.80 4.44
CA VAL A 80 -0.45 14.90 3.10
C VAL A 80 1.06 15.15 3.18
N LEU A 81 1.50 16.01 4.11
CA LEU A 81 2.93 16.24 4.33
C LEU A 81 3.65 14.96 4.78
N ALA A 82 3.04 14.20 5.69
CA ALA A 82 3.62 12.93 6.17
C ALA A 82 3.75 11.90 5.03
N ASP A 83 2.76 11.83 4.14
CA ASP A 83 2.79 10.97 2.95
C ASP A 83 3.92 11.38 1.98
N GLY A 84 4.06 12.68 1.75
CA GLY A 84 5.16 13.22 0.94
C GLY A 84 6.55 12.95 1.53
N VAL A 85 6.73 13.16 2.83
CA VAL A 85 8.00 12.85 3.52
C VAL A 85 8.29 11.35 3.47
N GLY A 86 7.26 10.50 3.68
CA GLY A 86 7.38 9.05 3.54
C GLY A 86 7.82 8.63 2.14
N SER A 87 7.26 9.27 1.09
CA SER A 87 7.63 9.02 -0.31
C SER A 87 9.08 9.42 -0.62
N ILE A 88 9.55 10.55 -0.07
CA ILE A 88 10.96 10.96 -0.21
C ILE A 88 11.87 9.90 0.45
N PHE A 89 11.54 9.47 1.67
CA PHE A 89 12.29 8.45 2.37
C PHE A 89 12.28 7.11 1.61
N GLY A 90 11.11 6.71 1.06
CA GLY A 90 10.98 5.57 0.18
C GLY A 90 11.93 5.64 -1.01
N GLY A 91 11.99 6.79 -1.71
CA GLY A 91 12.90 7.01 -2.83
C GLY A 91 14.38 6.88 -2.45
N VAL A 92 14.78 7.34 -1.27
CA VAL A 92 16.16 7.21 -0.77
C VAL A 92 16.56 5.74 -0.57
N VAL A 93 15.65 4.90 -0.09
CA VAL A 93 15.89 3.46 0.11
C VAL A 93 15.55 2.59 -1.10
N GLY A 94 15.23 3.20 -2.25
CA GLY A 94 14.91 2.49 -3.49
C GLY A 94 13.50 1.87 -3.51
N ALA A 95 12.60 2.32 -2.66
CA ALA A 95 11.20 1.89 -2.64
C ALA A 95 10.30 2.79 -3.51
N PHE A 96 9.10 2.31 -3.80
CA PHE A 96 8.08 3.12 -4.47
C PHE A 96 7.53 4.23 -3.55
N PRO A 97 6.98 5.31 -4.15
CA PRO A 97 6.31 6.36 -3.39
C PRO A 97 5.14 5.81 -2.58
N ASN A 98 4.91 6.39 -1.41
CA ASN A 98 3.78 6.05 -0.58
C ASN A 98 2.48 6.63 -1.16
N THR A 99 1.38 5.95 -0.89
CA THR A 99 0.03 6.46 -1.12
C THR A 99 -0.90 5.93 -0.04
N SER A 100 -2.00 6.62 0.20
CA SER A 100 -3.02 6.18 1.14
C SER A 100 -3.81 5.01 0.58
N PHE A 101 -4.03 3.98 1.39
CA PHE A 101 -4.75 2.77 1.00
C PHE A 101 -6.21 2.84 1.50
N SER A 102 -7.11 3.30 0.64
CA SER A 102 -8.50 3.59 0.96
C SER A 102 -9.30 2.38 1.48
N GLN A 103 -8.96 1.17 1.05
CA GLN A 103 -9.63 -0.05 1.50
C GLN A 103 -9.49 -0.31 3.01
N ASN A 104 -8.41 0.15 3.63
CA ASN A 104 -8.20 0.02 5.07
C ASN A 104 -9.14 0.89 5.90
N VAL A 105 -9.70 1.95 5.34
CA VAL A 105 -10.69 2.80 6.01
C VAL A 105 -11.92 1.98 6.41
N GLY A 106 -12.34 1.07 5.54
CA GLY A 106 -13.48 0.16 5.81
C GLY A 106 -13.26 -0.83 6.95
N LEU A 107 -12.01 -1.07 7.37
CA LEU A 107 -11.71 -1.94 8.51
C LEU A 107 -12.02 -1.28 9.86
N ILE A 108 -12.00 0.04 9.95
CA ILE A 108 -12.26 0.77 11.19
C ILE A 108 -13.66 0.49 11.73
N PRO A 109 -14.75 0.66 10.96
CA PRO A 109 -16.09 0.35 11.46
C PRO A 109 -16.30 -1.15 11.70
N LEU A 110 -15.63 -2.03 10.95
CA LEU A 110 -15.72 -3.48 11.13
C LEU A 110 -15.07 -3.94 12.44
N THR A 111 -13.88 -3.44 12.74
CA THR A 111 -13.12 -3.81 13.93
C THR A 111 -13.46 -2.97 15.15
N LYS A 112 -14.11 -1.82 14.94
CA LYS A 112 -14.36 -0.78 15.96
C LYS A 112 -13.09 -0.27 16.65
N VAL A 113 -11.96 -0.35 15.94
CA VAL A 113 -10.64 0.09 16.43
C VAL A 113 -10.14 1.24 15.57
N ALA A 114 -10.14 2.44 16.14
CA ALA A 114 -9.62 3.67 15.52
C ALA A 114 -8.44 4.21 16.36
N SER A 115 -7.39 3.41 16.53
CA SER A 115 -6.26 3.78 17.39
C SER A 115 -4.99 4.02 16.58
N LYS A 116 -4.35 5.17 16.80
CA LYS A 116 -3.03 5.48 16.21
C LYS A 116 -1.94 4.46 16.60
N HIS A 117 -2.07 3.82 17.77
CA HIS A 117 -1.12 2.81 18.21
C HIS A 117 -1.14 1.57 17.33
N VAL A 118 -2.31 1.20 16.80
CA VAL A 118 -2.43 0.09 15.84
C VAL A 118 -1.67 0.41 14.55
N ALA A 119 -1.79 1.63 14.03
CA ALA A 119 -1.05 2.07 12.86
C ALA A 119 0.46 2.08 13.09
N VAL A 120 0.92 2.54 14.26
CA VAL A 120 2.35 2.51 14.63
C VAL A 120 2.86 1.07 14.72
N MET A 121 2.13 0.17 15.38
CA MET A 121 2.51 -1.24 15.46
C MET A 121 2.54 -1.91 14.10
N ALA A 122 1.57 -1.62 13.24
CA ALA A 122 1.57 -2.11 11.85
C ALA A 122 2.81 -1.61 11.08
N GLY A 123 3.18 -0.33 11.23
CA GLY A 123 4.39 0.23 10.65
C GLY A 123 5.66 -0.47 11.12
N ILE A 124 5.78 -0.70 12.43
CA ILE A 124 6.93 -1.43 13.01
C ILE A 124 7.01 -2.87 12.43
N LEU A 125 5.87 -3.57 12.37
CA LEU A 125 5.81 -4.91 11.79
C LEU A 125 6.24 -4.91 10.32
N LEU A 126 5.79 -3.94 9.54
CA LEU A 126 6.19 -3.82 8.13
C LEU A 126 7.69 -3.56 7.98
N VAL A 127 8.28 -2.72 8.83
CA VAL A 127 9.74 -2.49 8.84
C VAL A 127 10.48 -3.79 9.16
N VAL A 128 10.04 -4.52 10.19
CA VAL A 128 10.64 -5.80 10.57
C VAL A 128 10.54 -6.79 9.42
N LEU A 129 9.33 -6.95 8.81
CA LEU A 129 9.14 -7.85 7.67
C LEU A 129 9.97 -7.44 6.44
N GLY A 130 10.16 -6.13 6.22
CA GLY A 130 10.99 -5.60 5.14
C GLY A 130 12.47 -5.97 5.25
N LEU A 131 12.96 -6.27 6.46
CA LEU A 131 14.33 -6.76 6.68
C LEU A 131 14.53 -8.22 6.28
N PHE A 132 13.43 -8.94 5.97
CA PHE A 132 13.46 -10.35 5.58
C PHE A 132 13.11 -10.55 4.08
N PRO A 133 14.09 -10.51 3.16
CA PRO A 133 13.85 -10.67 1.72
C PRO A 133 13.15 -11.99 1.36
N LYS A 134 13.34 -13.04 2.14
CA LYS A 134 12.61 -14.31 1.94
C LYS A 134 11.11 -14.16 2.04
N PHE A 135 10.63 -13.29 2.93
CA PHE A 135 9.21 -13.00 3.06
C PHE A 135 8.69 -12.23 1.83
N ALA A 136 9.46 -11.25 1.36
CA ALA A 136 9.14 -10.52 0.14
C ALA A 136 9.13 -11.45 -1.09
N ALA A 137 10.12 -12.35 -1.21
CA ALA A 137 10.18 -13.34 -2.28
C ALA A 137 8.97 -14.30 -2.25
N LEU A 138 8.50 -14.70 -1.06
CA LEU A 138 7.29 -15.52 -0.91
C LEU A 138 6.04 -14.79 -1.44
N ILE A 139 5.90 -13.50 -1.13
CA ILE A 139 4.78 -12.68 -1.62
C ILE A 139 4.87 -12.47 -3.13
N ASN A 140 6.06 -12.18 -3.65
CA ASN A 140 6.29 -12.01 -5.09
C ASN A 140 6.08 -13.32 -5.89
N GLY A 141 6.20 -14.47 -5.23
CA GLY A 141 5.89 -15.78 -5.81
C GLY A 141 4.39 -16.06 -5.96
N ILE A 142 3.51 -15.12 -5.60
CA ILE A 142 2.06 -15.30 -5.78
C ILE A 142 1.73 -15.26 -7.28
N PRO A 143 1.11 -16.32 -7.84
CA PRO A 143 0.81 -16.38 -9.27
C PRO A 143 -0.15 -15.30 -9.72
N GLN A 144 0.08 -14.76 -10.92
CA GLN A 144 -0.75 -13.72 -11.53
C GLN A 144 -2.26 -14.03 -11.55
N PRO A 145 -2.71 -15.28 -11.82
CA PRO A 145 -4.13 -15.60 -11.76
C PRO A 145 -4.77 -15.38 -10.38
N VAL A 146 -4.00 -15.60 -9.29
CA VAL A 146 -4.47 -15.35 -7.92
C VAL A 146 -4.61 -13.87 -7.65
N LEU A 147 -3.63 -13.07 -8.08
CA LEU A 147 -3.67 -11.61 -7.97
C LEU A 147 -4.80 -11.02 -8.81
N GLY A 148 -4.99 -11.51 -10.04
CA GLY A 148 -6.08 -11.09 -10.90
C GLY A 148 -7.47 -11.39 -10.32
N GLY A 149 -7.65 -12.58 -9.75
CA GLY A 149 -8.91 -12.94 -9.07
C GLY A 149 -9.24 -12.02 -7.88
N VAL A 150 -8.23 -11.67 -7.09
CA VAL A 150 -8.41 -10.70 -5.98
C VAL A 150 -8.71 -9.31 -6.52
N GLY A 151 -8.04 -8.89 -7.59
CA GLY A 151 -8.29 -7.61 -8.26
C GLY A 151 -9.74 -7.48 -8.72
N ILE A 152 -10.30 -8.50 -9.37
CA ILE A 152 -11.71 -8.51 -9.81
C ILE A 152 -12.66 -8.34 -8.64
N VAL A 153 -12.46 -9.08 -7.54
CA VAL A 153 -13.30 -8.98 -6.34
C VAL A 153 -13.22 -7.58 -5.72
N THR A 154 -12.02 -7.01 -5.63
CA THR A 154 -11.82 -5.68 -5.06
C THR A 154 -12.48 -4.58 -5.90
N VAL A 155 -12.34 -4.64 -7.22
CA VAL A 155 -12.97 -3.68 -8.14
C VAL A 155 -14.50 -3.82 -8.11
N SER A 156 -15.02 -5.05 -8.09
CA SER A 156 -16.47 -5.29 -7.99
C SER A 156 -17.05 -4.72 -6.70
N TYR A 157 -16.34 -4.88 -5.57
CA TYR A 157 -16.77 -4.34 -4.28
C TYR A 157 -16.82 -2.81 -4.27
N THR A 158 -15.80 -2.15 -4.84
CA THR A 158 -15.78 -0.69 -4.96
C THR A 158 -16.89 -0.16 -5.87
N HIS A 159 -17.18 -0.85 -6.96
CA HIS A 159 -18.28 -0.46 -7.86
C HIS A 159 -19.67 -0.60 -7.22
N LEU A 160 -19.91 -1.70 -6.50
CA LEU A 160 -21.18 -1.93 -5.81
C LEU A 160 -21.42 -0.87 -4.74
N ARG A 161 -20.40 -0.56 -3.93
CA ARG A 161 -20.50 0.45 -2.87
C ARG A 161 -20.70 1.88 -3.40
N ALA A 162 -20.08 2.21 -4.53
CA ALA A 162 -20.29 3.51 -5.20
C ALA A 162 -21.72 3.68 -5.72
N HIS A 163 -22.42 2.58 -6.02
CA HIS A 163 -23.84 2.59 -6.40
C HIS A 163 -24.77 2.70 -5.20
N GLU A 164 -24.46 2.10 -4.05
CA GLU A 164 -25.27 2.18 -2.83
C GLU A 164 -25.31 3.59 -2.24
N THR A 165 -24.17 4.30 -2.22
CA THR A 165 -24.09 5.69 -1.71
C THR A 165 -24.77 6.73 -2.61
N ARG A 166 -25.31 6.34 -3.76
CA ARG A 166 -26.03 7.24 -4.68
C ARG A 166 -27.56 7.23 -4.48
N HIS A 167 -28.06 6.39 -3.59
CA HIS A 167 -29.50 6.22 -3.31
C HIS A 167 -29.95 6.76 -1.95
N ASP A 168 -29.02 7.25 -1.11
CA ASP A 168 -29.28 7.97 0.13
C ASP A 168 -29.00 9.47 -0.07
#